data_8fabf2a45f3a63dbbac11f8f59b5f08c
#
_entry.id   8fabf2a45f3a63dbbac11f8f59b5f08c
#
_cell.length_a   1.000
_cell.length_b   1.000
_cell.length_c   1.000
_cell.angle_alpha   90.00
_cell.angle_beta   90.00
_cell.angle_gamma   90.00
#
_symmetry.space_group_name_H-M   'P 1'
#
loop_
_entity.id
_entity.type
_entity.pdbx_description
1 polymer ?
#
loop_
_entity_poly.entity_id
_entity_poly.type
_entity_poly.pdbx_seq_one_letter_code
_entity_poly.pdbx_strand_id
1 'polypeptide(L)'
;AQDAAADQAAPAPAPPEPSFTESIGAGGRPVGAIWSRSPVYGANGMAATAQPLASQVAIDVLKQGGSAVDAAIAANAALGLMEPTGNGIGGDLFAIVWDPKTKKLYGINGSGRSAKNRSLAEMREKAGGKSIPAFGSLPVTVPGTVAAWYDLHDRFGKLPMADNLAPAIRYAEEGFPVSPVIAYYLQANLKRFNQVQDQIEEFDNARATYFANGAPEAGEMFRNPD
;
A
#
# COMPACT_ATOMS: atom_id res chain seq x y z
N ALA A 1 17.71 -51.99 14.43
CA ALA A 1 17.54 -50.61 14.85
C ALA A 1 18.78 -49.81 14.45
N GLN A 2 18.71 -49.09 13.38
CA GLN A 2 19.75 -48.15 12.95
C GLN A 2 19.19 -46.75 13.19
N ASP A 3 19.81 -46.03 14.11
CA ASP A 3 19.56 -44.61 14.37
C ASP A 3 20.05 -43.82 13.15
N ALA A 4 19.12 -43.22 12.43
CA ALA A 4 19.41 -42.19 11.45
C ALA A 4 19.58 -40.86 12.20
N ALA A 5 20.84 -40.47 12.45
CA ALA A 5 21.19 -39.14 12.90
C ALA A 5 20.75 -38.13 11.81
N ALA A 6 19.80 -37.31 12.09
CA ALA A 6 19.42 -36.19 11.24
C ALA A 6 20.60 -35.22 11.18
N ASP A 7 21.18 -35.12 10.00
CA ASP A 7 22.18 -34.11 9.67
C ASP A 7 21.54 -32.70 9.77
N GLN A 8 21.76 -32.04 10.92
CA GLN A 8 21.34 -30.65 11.08
C GLN A 8 22.33 -29.79 10.29
N ALA A 9 21.92 -29.39 9.10
CA ALA A 9 22.64 -28.40 8.33
C ALA A 9 22.89 -27.16 9.20
N ALA A 10 24.14 -26.70 9.22
CA ALA A 10 24.53 -25.49 9.94
C ALA A 10 23.66 -24.32 9.49
N PRO A 11 23.22 -23.43 10.41
CA PRO A 11 22.45 -22.27 10.04
C PRO A 11 23.21 -21.44 9.00
N ALA A 12 22.49 -20.98 7.98
CA ALA A 12 23.08 -20.13 6.95
C ALA A 12 23.74 -18.90 7.61
N PRO A 13 24.91 -18.45 7.11
CA PRO A 13 25.56 -17.26 7.66
C PRO A 13 24.60 -16.08 7.61
N ALA A 14 24.56 -15.29 8.68
CA ALA A 14 23.78 -14.07 8.73
C ALA A 14 24.16 -13.17 7.55
N PRO A 15 23.19 -12.52 6.89
CA PRO A 15 23.50 -11.57 5.83
C PRO A 15 24.45 -10.49 6.37
N PRO A 16 25.41 -10.01 5.57
CA PRO A 16 26.33 -8.97 6.00
C PRO A 16 25.53 -7.74 6.45
N GLU A 17 25.91 -7.15 7.57
CA GLU A 17 25.32 -5.89 8.01
C GLU A 17 25.50 -4.84 6.92
N PRO A 18 24.45 -4.09 6.56
CA PRO A 18 24.54 -3.06 5.54
C PRO A 18 25.57 -2.00 5.93
N SER A 19 26.54 -1.77 5.07
CA SER A 19 27.47 -0.65 5.25
C SER A 19 26.69 0.67 5.08
N PHE A 20 26.65 1.48 6.11
CA PHE A 20 25.83 2.72 6.18
C PHE A 20 26.23 3.83 5.21
N THR A 21 27.27 3.67 4.40
CA THR A 21 27.79 4.69 3.49
C THR A 21 27.11 4.77 2.14
N GLU A 22 26.29 3.77 1.77
CA GLU A 22 25.62 3.73 0.46
C GLU A 22 24.20 3.14 0.51
N SER A 23 23.55 3.13 1.66
CA SER A 23 22.23 2.50 1.77
C SER A 23 21.15 3.37 1.10
N ILE A 24 20.63 2.84 0.02
CA ILE A 24 19.40 3.33 -0.60
C ILE A 24 18.24 2.50 -0.01
N GLY A 25 17.28 3.16 0.64
CA GLY A 25 16.08 2.53 1.19
C GLY A 25 15.09 2.12 0.11
N ALA A 26 14.00 1.54 0.53
CA ALA A 26 12.90 1.16 -0.35
C ALA A 26 12.46 2.33 -1.24
N GLY A 27 12.27 2.05 -2.54
CA GLY A 27 11.91 3.07 -3.52
C GLY A 27 13.04 4.00 -3.95
N GLY A 28 14.31 3.67 -3.71
CA GLY A 28 15.47 4.45 -4.14
C GLY A 28 15.74 5.69 -3.30
N ARG A 29 15.14 5.79 -2.11
CA ARG A 29 15.31 6.91 -1.20
C ARG A 29 16.65 6.85 -0.48
N PRO A 30 17.43 7.97 -0.40
CA PRO A 30 18.59 8.03 0.47
C PRO A 30 18.21 7.76 1.93
N VAL A 31 18.92 6.85 2.57
CA VAL A 31 18.77 6.60 4.01
C VAL A 31 19.73 7.52 4.74
N GLY A 32 19.20 8.42 5.56
CA GLY A 32 20.01 9.25 6.45
C GLY A 32 20.73 8.39 7.50
N ALA A 33 21.79 8.95 8.10
CA ALA A 33 22.62 8.27 9.08
C ALA A 33 21.78 7.66 10.22
N ILE A 34 22.08 6.42 10.53
CA ILE A 34 21.68 5.60 11.70
C ILE A 34 20.45 6.11 12.48
N TRP A 35 19.27 5.71 12.06
CA TRP A 35 18.05 5.91 12.82
C TRP A 35 17.74 4.64 13.61
N SER A 36 18.11 4.61 14.88
CA SER A 36 17.64 3.57 15.78
C SER A 36 16.47 4.10 16.62
N ARG A 37 15.39 3.32 16.71
CA ARG A 37 14.28 3.57 17.61
C ARG A 37 14.27 2.53 18.70
N SER A 38 13.91 2.93 19.92
CA SER A 38 13.56 1.97 20.96
C SER A 38 12.37 1.12 20.51
N PRO A 39 12.33 -0.18 20.87
CA PRO A 39 11.16 -1.00 20.65
C PRO A 39 9.91 -0.35 21.26
N VAL A 40 8.79 -0.44 20.55
CA VAL A 40 7.50 0.02 21.02
C VAL A 40 6.65 -1.18 21.39
N TYR A 41 6.05 -1.14 22.57
CA TYR A 41 5.20 -2.20 23.09
C TYR A 41 3.76 -1.69 23.23
N GLY A 42 2.79 -2.49 22.81
CA GLY A 42 1.36 -2.18 22.95
C GLY A 42 0.68 -3.21 23.85
N ALA A 43 0.00 -2.78 24.88
CA ALA A 43 -0.72 -3.66 25.79
C ALA A 43 -2.02 -4.23 25.16
N ASN A 44 -2.71 -3.45 24.33
CA ASN A 44 -4.04 -3.79 23.82
C ASN A 44 -4.09 -3.95 22.30
N GLY A 45 -3.02 -3.62 21.62
CA GLY A 45 -2.89 -3.71 20.16
C GLY A 45 -1.81 -2.79 19.63
N MET A 46 -1.42 -3.04 18.40
CA MET A 46 -0.41 -2.25 17.71
C MET A 46 -0.78 -2.11 16.24
N ALA A 47 -0.31 -1.03 15.63
CA ALA A 47 -0.37 -0.82 14.18
C ALA A 47 0.94 -0.22 13.68
N ALA A 48 1.36 -0.64 12.49
CA ALA A 48 2.51 -0.10 11.80
C ALA A 48 2.18 0.05 10.32
N THR A 49 2.42 1.23 9.77
CA THR A 49 2.22 1.55 8.35
C THR A 49 3.37 2.41 7.84
N ALA A 50 3.45 2.60 6.54
CA ALA A 50 4.43 3.49 5.93
C ALA A 50 4.20 4.98 6.27
N GLN A 51 2.97 5.35 6.71
CA GLN A 51 2.57 6.73 6.99
C GLN A 51 1.99 6.86 8.42
N PRO A 52 2.55 7.76 9.27
CA PRO A 52 2.16 7.85 10.68
C PRO A 52 0.67 8.13 10.93
N LEU A 53 0.01 8.97 10.12
CA LEU A 53 -1.42 9.26 10.26
C LEU A 53 -2.29 8.03 9.99
N ALA A 54 -1.91 7.18 9.04
CA ALA A 54 -2.59 5.91 8.81
C ALA A 54 -2.42 4.93 9.99
N SER A 55 -1.24 4.91 10.62
CA SER A 55 -1.04 4.16 11.87
C SER A 55 -1.93 4.69 13.00
N GLN A 56 -2.07 6.02 13.09
CA GLN A 56 -2.98 6.65 14.08
C GLN A 56 -4.43 6.24 13.83
N VAL A 57 -4.90 6.27 12.58
CA VAL A 57 -6.24 5.79 12.20
C VAL A 57 -6.46 4.35 12.66
N ALA A 58 -5.50 3.45 12.39
CA ALA A 58 -5.61 2.06 12.84
C ALA A 58 -5.72 1.93 14.37
N ILE A 59 -4.91 2.69 15.13
CA ILE A 59 -4.95 2.68 16.60
C ILE A 59 -6.29 3.22 17.12
N ASP A 60 -6.84 4.26 16.50
CA ASP A 60 -8.12 4.84 16.92
C ASP A 60 -9.28 3.88 16.66
N VAL A 61 -9.26 3.15 15.54
CA VAL A 61 -10.23 2.08 15.26
C VAL A 61 -10.13 0.94 16.30
N LEU A 62 -8.92 0.53 16.67
CA LEU A 62 -8.73 -0.46 17.74
C LEU A 62 -9.28 0.02 19.08
N LYS A 63 -9.07 1.30 19.46
CA LYS A 63 -9.62 1.90 20.68
C LYS A 63 -11.14 1.97 20.69
N GLN A 64 -11.77 2.11 19.55
CA GLN A 64 -13.23 2.06 19.38
C GLN A 64 -13.81 0.63 19.50
N GLY A 65 -12.97 -0.37 19.70
CA GLY A 65 -13.36 -1.77 19.83
C GLY A 65 -13.36 -2.54 18.51
N GLY A 66 -12.86 -1.96 17.44
CA GLY A 66 -12.66 -2.60 16.14
C GLY A 66 -11.74 -3.81 16.23
N SER A 67 -11.90 -4.72 15.27
CA SER A 67 -10.98 -5.84 15.08
C SER A 67 -9.66 -5.36 14.44
N ALA A 68 -8.65 -6.21 14.42
CA ALA A 68 -7.43 -5.94 13.66
C ALA A 68 -7.70 -5.76 12.16
N VAL A 69 -8.74 -6.41 11.64
CA VAL A 69 -9.16 -6.27 10.24
C VAL A 69 -9.83 -4.93 9.98
N ASP A 70 -10.72 -4.46 10.88
CA ASP A 70 -11.29 -3.11 10.79
C ASP A 70 -10.18 -2.04 10.77
N ALA A 71 -9.23 -2.16 11.71
CA ALA A 71 -8.09 -1.25 11.78
C ALA A 71 -7.21 -1.29 10.51
N ALA A 72 -7.00 -2.48 9.94
CA ALA A 72 -6.22 -2.64 8.72
C ALA A 72 -6.94 -2.03 7.50
N ILE A 73 -8.25 -2.21 7.38
CA ILE A 73 -9.07 -1.60 6.31
C ILE A 73 -9.04 -0.08 6.42
N ALA A 74 -9.27 0.47 7.61
CA ALA A 74 -9.25 1.90 7.85
C ALA A 74 -7.88 2.53 7.53
N ALA A 75 -6.79 1.87 7.97
CA ALA A 75 -5.44 2.31 7.64
C ALA A 75 -5.14 2.22 6.14
N ASN A 76 -5.58 1.15 5.47
CA ASN A 76 -5.37 0.97 4.04
C ASN A 76 -6.15 2.01 3.22
N ALA A 77 -7.38 2.34 3.61
CA ALA A 77 -8.14 3.43 3.00
C ALA A 77 -7.43 4.78 3.17
N ALA A 78 -6.94 5.09 4.37
CA ALA A 78 -6.16 6.30 4.63
C ALA A 78 -4.85 6.33 3.82
N LEU A 79 -4.16 5.19 3.69
CA LEU A 79 -2.95 5.09 2.86
C LEU A 79 -3.23 5.34 1.38
N GLY A 80 -4.36 4.89 0.85
CA GLY A 80 -4.75 5.17 -0.54
C GLY A 80 -4.83 6.67 -0.84
N LEU A 81 -5.21 7.47 0.15
CA LEU A 81 -5.21 8.92 0.08
C LEU A 81 -3.81 9.53 0.33
N MET A 82 -3.12 9.05 1.37
CA MET A 82 -1.90 9.69 1.90
C MET A 82 -0.62 9.23 1.23
N GLU A 83 -0.64 8.06 0.60
CA GLU A 83 0.48 7.45 -0.12
C GLU A 83 0.02 6.94 -1.51
N PRO A 84 -0.54 7.81 -2.36
CA PRO A 84 -1.12 7.42 -3.65
C PRO A 84 -0.09 6.85 -4.63
N THR A 85 1.19 6.99 -4.34
CA THR A 85 2.30 6.47 -5.13
C THR A 85 2.54 4.97 -4.93
N GLY A 86 1.99 4.37 -3.89
CA GLY A 86 2.18 2.96 -3.54
C GLY A 86 0.90 2.23 -3.13
N ASN A 87 -0.22 2.94 -3.02
CA ASN A 87 -1.48 2.38 -2.56
C ASN A 87 -2.68 3.06 -3.26
N GLY A 88 -3.82 2.38 -3.34
CA GLY A 88 -5.04 2.97 -3.91
C GLY A 88 -6.16 1.96 -4.12
N ILE A 89 -7.38 2.48 -4.22
CA ILE A 89 -8.61 1.68 -4.42
C ILE A 89 -8.73 1.09 -5.82
N GLY A 90 -7.95 1.60 -6.78
CA GLY A 90 -7.94 1.13 -8.16
C GLY A 90 -7.03 -0.08 -8.41
N GLY A 91 -6.36 -0.60 -7.39
CA GLY A 91 -5.38 -1.67 -7.49
C GLY A 91 -5.80 -2.98 -6.84
N ASP A 92 -4.78 -3.68 -6.37
CA ASP A 92 -4.85 -5.01 -5.79
C ASP A 92 -4.74 -4.95 -4.26
N LEU A 93 -5.23 -5.99 -3.59
CA LEU A 93 -5.06 -6.18 -2.15
C LEU A 93 -4.68 -7.61 -1.83
N PHE A 94 -3.68 -7.74 -0.94
CA PHE A 94 -3.30 -9.03 -0.35
C PHE A 94 -3.33 -8.90 1.17
N ALA A 95 -3.87 -9.90 1.84
CA ALA A 95 -3.84 -9.93 3.29
C ALA A 95 -3.59 -11.33 3.84
N ILE A 96 -2.94 -11.38 5.00
CA ILE A 96 -2.81 -12.57 5.83
C ILE A 96 -3.37 -12.24 7.20
N VAL A 97 -4.33 -13.03 7.65
CA VAL A 97 -5.03 -12.84 8.93
C VAL A 97 -4.82 -14.07 9.80
N TRP A 98 -4.26 -13.86 11.00
CA TRP A 98 -4.29 -14.88 12.06
C TRP A 98 -5.58 -14.75 12.86
N ASP A 99 -6.37 -15.82 12.89
CA ASP A 99 -7.57 -15.89 13.72
C ASP A 99 -7.27 -16.68 15.00
N PRO A 100 -7.22 -16.03 16.18
CA PRO A 100 -6.92 -16.70 17.43
C PRO A 100 -8.03 -17.66 17.90
N LYS A 101 -9.27 -17.49 17.41
CA LYS A 101 -10.39 -18.36 17.77
C LYS A 101 -10.24 -19.74 17.11
N THR A 102 -9.93 -19.74 15.83
CA THR A 102 -9.73 -20.98 15.05
C THR A 102 -8.30 -21.47 15.07
N LYS A 103 -7.34 -20.64 15.55
CA LYS A 103 -5.89 -20.89 15.50
C LYS A 103 -5.40 -21.21 14.08
N LYS A 104 -5.89 -20.45 13.10
CA LYS A 104 -5.55 -20.64 11.69
C LYS A 104 -5.12 -19.32 11.05
N LEU A 105 -4.26 -19.45 10.06
CA LEU A 105 -3.96 -18.38 9.11
C LEU A 105 -4.94 -18.45 7.93
N TYR A 106 -5.40 -17.30 7.54
CA TYR A 106 -6.20 -17.07 6.34
C TYR A 106 -5.49 -16.09 5.44
N GLY A 107 -5.43 -16.41 4.15
CA GLY A 107 -4.90 -15.53 3.13
C GLY A 107 -6.01 -15.12 2.17
N ILE A 108 -5.96 -13.89 1.69
CA ILE A 108 -6.77 -13.42 0.58
C ILE A 108 -5.86 -12.86 -0.52
N ASN A 109 -6.19 -13.21 -1.74
CA ASN A 109 -5.66 -12.59 -2.95
C ASN A 109 -6.80 -11.80 -3.59
N GLY A 110 -6.80 -10.49 -3.36
CA GLY A 110 -7.74 -9.52 -3.92
C GLY A 110 -7.18 -8.82 -5.16
N SER A 111 -6.30 -9.48 -5.93
CA SER A 111 -5.90 -9.00 -7.24
C SER A 111 -7.10 -8.92 -8.16
N GLY A 112 -7.16 -7.87 -8.95
CA GLY A 112 -8.17 -7.74 -9.97
C GLY A 112 -8.02 -8.79 -11.08
N ARG A 113 -9.13 -9.14 -11.69
CA ARG A 113 -9.14 -10.01 -12.87
C ARG A 113 -8.71 -9.22 -14.10
N SER A 114 -8.18 -9.90 -15.10
CA SER A 114 -8.03 -9.29 -16.43
C SER A 114 -9.39 -8.88 -17.01
N ALA A 115 -9.42 -7.85 -17.85
CA ALA A 115 -10.65 -7.44 -18.52
C ALA A 115 -11.26 -8.61 -19.31
N LYS A 116 -12.59 -8.79 -19.19
CA LYS A 116 -13.32 -9.97 -19.70
C LYS A 116 -13.09 -10.25 -21.17
N ASN A 117 -12.96 -9.20 -21.97
CA ASN A 117 -12.83 -9.32 -23.45
C ASN A 117 -11.38 -9.20 -23.91
N ARG A 118 -10.40 -9.31 -23.01
CA ARG A 118 -8.98 -9.17 -23.35
C ARG A 118 -8.33 -10.55 -23.49
N SER A 119 -8.02 -10.92 -24.74
CA SER A 119 -7.36 -12.18 -25.05
C SER A 119 -5.83 -12.07 -24.94
N LEU A 120 -5.15 -13.21 -24.76
CA LEU A 120 -3.68 -13.26 -24.78
C LEU A 120 -3.12 -12.83 -26.15
N ALA A 121 -3.80 -13.16 -27.25
CA ALA A 121 -3.39 -12.76 -28.59
C ALA A 121 -3.42 -11.23 -28.73
N GLU A 122 -4.51 -10.60 -28.36
CA GLU A 122 -4.64 -9.14 -28.33
C GLU A 122 -3.59 -8.48 -27.45
N MET A 123 -3.34 -9.02 -26.25
CA MET A 123 -2.32 -8.49 -25.35
C MET A 123 -0.92 -8.55 -25.97
N ARG A 124 -0.58 -9.66 -26.64
CA ARG A 124 0.71 -9.80 -27.31
C ARG A 124 0.85 -8.83 -28.48
N GLU A 125 -0.21 -8.64 -29.26
CA GLU A 125 -0.23 -7.69 -30.36
C GLU A 125 -0.03 -6.26 -29.84
N LYS A 126 -0.83 -5.81 -28.88
CA LYS A 126 -0.75 -4.46 -28.30
C LYS A 126 0.58 -4.20 -27.56
N ALA A 127 1.16 -5.21 -26.97
CA ALA A 127 2.47 -5.13 -26.31
C ALA A 127 3.65 -5.27 -27.30
N GLY A 128 3.39 -5.39 -28.60
CA GLY A 128 4.44 -5.57 -29.61
C GLY A 128 5.23 -6.87 -29.46
N GLY A 129 4.61 -7.94 -28.95
CA GLY A 129 5.23 -9.25 -28.72
C GLY A 129 6.23 -9.32 -27.57
N LYS A 130 6.34 -8.24 -26.78
CA LYS A 130 7.28 -8.10 -25.65
C LYS A 130 6.54 -8.19 -24.30
N SER A 131 7.11 -7.59 -23.26
CA SER A 131 6.46 -7.44 -21.96
C SER A 131 5.33 -6.41 -22.01
N ILE A 132 4.35 -6.57 -21.13
CA ILE A 132 3.31 -5.56 -20.90
C ILE A 132 3.99 -4.25 -20.46
N PRO A 133 3.64 -3.10 -21.06
CA PRO A 133 4.23 -1.81 -20.69
C PRO A 133 3.88 -1.45 -19.23
N ALA A 134 4.74 -0.66 -18.60
CA ALA A 134 4.53 -0.23 -17.21
C ALA A 134 3.49 0.88 -17.06
N PHE A 135 3.14 1.57 -18.16
CA PHE A 135 2.21 2.70 -18.18
C PHE A 135 1.09 2.45 -19.19
N GLY A 136 0.02 3.23 -19.07
CA GLY A 136 -1.15 3.14 -19.92
C GLY A 136 -2.18 2.12 -19.42
N SER A 137 -3.20 1.88 -20.23
CA SER A 137 -4.35 1.03 -19.85
C SER A 137 -4.09 -0.48 -19.95
N LEU A 138 -3.02 -0.88 -20.67
CA LEU A 138 -2.74 -2.31 -20.88
C LEU A 138 -2.48 -3.13 -19.59
N PRO A 139 -1.68 -2.63 -18.62
CA PRO A 139 -1.43 -3.36 -17.37
C PRO A 139 -2.59 -3.32 -16.38
N VAL A 140 -3.60 -2.48 -16.60
CA VAL A 140 -4.69 -2.26 -15.66
C VAL A 140 -5.60 -3.50 -15.57
N THR A 141 -5.78 -4.01 -14.37
CA THR A 141 -6.77 -5.04 -14.03
C THR A 141 -8.10 -4.42 -13.58
N VAL A 142 -9.14 -5.22 -13.46
CA VAL A 142 -10.36 -4.77 -12.77
C VAL A 142 -10.01 -4.55 -11.30
N PRO A 143 -10.31 -3.39 -10.71
CA PRO A 143 -9.95 -3.10 -9.32
C PRO A 143 -10.46 -4.14 -8.33
N GLY A 144 -9.57 -4.69 -7.50
CA GLY A 144 -9.90 -5.75 -6.55
C GLY A 144 -9.89 -5.30 -5.08
N THR A 145 -9.24 -4.19 -4.76
CA THR A 145 -9.00 -3.72 -3.38
C THR A 145 -10.28 -3.58 -2.57
N VAL A 146 -11.28 -2.86 -3.10
CA VAL A 146 -12.52 -2.58 -2.36
C VAL A 146 -13.32 -3.87 -2.13
N ALA A 147 -13.42 -4.75 -3.14
CA ALA A 147 -14.06 -6.04 -2.97
C ALA A 147 -13.39 -6.87 -1.86
N ALA A 148 -12.05 -6.88 -1.84
CA ALA A 148 -11.30 -7.57 -0.80
C ALA A 148 -11.47 -6.95 0.60
N TRP A 149 -11.69 -5.63 0.74
CA TRP A 149 -12.06 -5.03 2.02
C TRP A 149 -13.37 -5.62 2.55
N TYR A 150 -14.39 -5.74 1.69
CA TYR A 150 -15.68 -6.32 2.08
C TYR A 150 -15.55 -7.80 2.41
N ASP A 151 -14.83 -8.59 1.63
CA ASP A 151 -14.59 -10.02 1.90
C ASP A 151 -13.88 -10.23 3.25
N LEU A 152 -12.90 -9.38 3.59
CA LEU A 152 -12.22 -9.40 4.88
C LEU A 152 -13.13 -8.96 6.02
N HIS A 153 -13.88 -7.89 5.80
CA HIS A 153 -14.79 -7.32 6.79
C HIS A 153 -15.93 -8.27 7.14
N ASP A 154 -16.57 -8.88 6.15
CA ASP A 154 -17.67 -9.82 6.35
C ASP A 154 -17.27 -11.01 7.22
N ARG A 155 -15.99 -11.38 7.15
CA ARG A 155 -15.48 -12.52 7.90
C ARG A 155 -14.89 -12.15 9.27
N PHE A 156 -14.22 -11.05 9.38
CA PHE A 156 -13.39 -10.69 10.54
C PHE A 156 -13.68 -9.30 11.12
N GLY A 157 -14.48 -8.50 10.45
CA GLY A 157 -14.88 -7.17 10.92
C GLY A 157 -15.79 -7.22 12.14
N LYS A 158 -15.85 -6.11 12.85
CA LYS A 158 -16.72 -5.88 14.01
C LYS A 158 -17.47 -4.56 13.93
N LEU A 159 -16.81 -3.50 13.44
CA LEU A 159 -17.41 -2.18 13.28
C LEU A 159 -18.12 -2.08 11.92
N PRO A 160 -19.11 -1.21 11.77
CA PRO A 160 -19.65 -0.90 10.45
C PRO A 160 -18.57 -0.44 9.49
N MET A 161 -18.66 -0.83 8.20
CA MET A 161 -17.69 -0.40 7.19
C MET A 161 -17.61 1.13 7.08
N ALA A 162 -18.75 1.82 7.25
CA ALA A 162 -18.79 3.29 7.26
C ALA A 162 -17.89 3.89 8.34
N ASP A 163 -17.81 3.30 9.53
CA ASP A 163 -16.95 3.77 10.61
C ASP A 163 -15.47 3.53 10.31
N ASN A 164 -15.17 2.43 9.61
CA ASN A 164 -13.81 2.12 9.16
C ASN A 164 -13.33 3.09 8.08
N LEU A 165 -14.21 3.57 7.20
CA LEU A 165 -13.87 4.49 6.11
C LEU A 165 -13.91 5.96 6.52
N ALA A 166 -14.69 6.31 7.53
CA ALA A 166 -14.89 7.70 7.97
C ALA A 166 -13.60 8.49 8.22
N PRO A 167 -12.52 7.93 8.82
CA PRO A 167 -11.26 8.66 8.99
C PRO A 167 -10.61 9.06 7.67
N ALA A 168 -10.61 8.17 6.66
CA ALA A 168 -10.04 8.46 5.34
C ALA A 168 -10.85 9.54 4.63
N ILE A 169 -12.19 9.45 4.67
CA ILE A 169 -13.10 10.46 4.10
C ILE A 169 -12.85 11.83 4.74
N ARG A 170 -12.77 11.89 6.07
CA ARG A 170 -12.47 13.15 6.77
C ARG A 170 -11.15 13.77 6.33
N TYR A 171 -10.08 12.97 6.20
CA TYR A 171 -8.80 13.48 5.70
C TYR A 171 -8.86 13.92 4.24
N ALA A 172 -9.68 13.27 3.41
CA ALA A 172 -9.89 13.70 2.02
C ALA A 172 -10.55 15.08 1.96
N GLU A 173 -11.58 15.31 2.77
CA GLU A 173 -12.34 16.56 2.83
C GLU A 173 -11.58 17.69 3.55
N GLU A 174 -11.04 17.43 4.74
CA GLU A 174 -10.39 18.43 5.58
C GLU A 174 -8.92 18.67 5.19
N GLY A 175 -8.30 17.66 4.61
CA GLY A 175 -6.88 17.66 4.24
C GLY A 175 -5.97 17.04 5.30
N PHE A 176 -4.75 16.77 4.87
CA PHE A 176 -3.67 16.25 5.73
C PHE A 176 -2.32 16.83 5.30
N PRO A 177 -1.35 16.97 6.22
CA PRO A 177 -0.02 17.44 5.87
C PRO A 177 0.76 16.34 5.13
N VAL A 178 1.29 16.68 3.96
CA VAL A 178 2.11 15.77 3.15
C VAL A 178 3.42 15.47 3.87
N SER A 179 3.75 14.18 4.03
CA SER A 179 5.01 13.78 4.66
C SER A 179 6.19 14.04 3.71
N PRO A 180 7.42 14.26 4.25
CA PRO A 180 8.60 14.49 3.41
C PRO A 180 8.86 13.37 2.38
N VAL A 181 8.58 12.13 2.76
CA VAL A 181 8.75 10.96 1.88
C VAL A 181 7.78 10.99 0.71
N ILE A 182 6.51 11.32 1.00
CA ILE A 182 5.47 11.38 -0.04
C ILE A 182 5.69 12.58 -0.96
N ALA A 183 6.07 13.74 -0.42
CA ALA A 183 6.47 14.88 -1.24
C ALA A 183 7.58 14.52 -2.24
N TYR A 184 8.61 13.81 -1.76
CA TYR A 184 9.69 13.33 -2.62
C TYR A 184 9.18 12.41 -3.74
N TYR A 185 8.33 11.44 -3.43
CA TYR A 185 7.78 10.54 -4.44
C TYR A 185 6.84 11.24 -5.42
N LEU A 186 6.00 12.15 -4.96
CA LEU A 186 5.12 12.92 -5.84
C LEU A 186 5.92 13.79 -6.82
N GLN A 187 6.99 14.46 -6.36
CA GLN A 187 7.90 15.22 -7.24
C GLN A 187 8.58 14.31 -8.27
N ALA A 188 9.11 13.16 -7.84
CA ALA A 188 9.74 12.20 -8.73
C ALA A 188 8.75 11.63 -9.77
N ASN A 189 7.53 11.34 -9.34
CA ASN A 189 6.48 10.83 -10.22
C ASN A 189 5.98 11.88 -11.20
N LEU A 190 5.79 13.13 -10.79
CA LEU A 190 5.43 14.21 -11.71
C LEU A 190 6.48 14.36 -12.83
N LYS A 191 7.77 14.35 -12.47
CA LYS A 191 8.86 14.38 -13.44
C LYS A 191 8.80 13.20 -14.41
N ARG A 192 8.58 11.99 -13.89
CA ARG A 192 8.47 10.77 -14.72
C ARG A 192 7.23 10.77 -15.60
N PHE A 193 6.07 11.15 -15.08
CA PHE A 193 4.83 11.20 -15.85
C PHE A 193 4.89 12.21 -16.99
N ASN A 194 5.52 13.36 -16.78
CA ASN A 194 5.77 14.33 -17.87
C ASN A 194 6.64 13.76 -19.00
N GLN A 195 7.51 12.78 -18.72
CA GLN A 195 8.35 12.14 -19.73
C GLN A 195 7.59 11.05 -20.54
N VAL A 196 6.51 10.51 -20.01
CA VAL A 196 5.74 9.41 -20.59
C VAL A 196 4.26 9.75 -20.76
N GLN A 197 3.92 11.04 -20.76
CA GLN A 197 2.53 11.51 -20.79
C GLN A 197 1.73 11.03 -22.00
N ASP A 198 2.41 10.79 -23.13
CA ASP A 198 1.85 10.21 -24.34
C ASP A 198 1.46 8.73 -24.24
N GLN A 199 1.91 8.06 -23.18
CA GLN A 199 1.61 6.66 -22.87
C GLN A 199 0.53 6.51 -21.79
N ILE A 200 0.08 7.61 -21.18
CA ILE A 200 -0.88 7.61 -20.07
C ILE A 200 -2.17 8.30 -20.54
N GLU A 201 -3.19 7.49 -20.77
CA GLU A 201 -4.53 7.97 -21.00
C GLU A 201 -5.00 8.66 -19.70
N GLU A 202 -5.80 9.71 -19.80
CA GLU A 202 -6.35 10.43 -18.63
C GLU A 202 -5.30 11.10 -17.71
N PHE A 203 -4.09 11.38 -18.23
CA PHE A 203 -3.06 12.05 -17.42
C PHE A 203 -3.49 13.43 -16.95
N ASP A 204 -4.34 14.12 -17.70
CA ASP A 204 -4.86 15.44 -17.31
C ASP A 204 -5.72 15.37 -16.05
N ASN A 205 -6.50 14.30 -15.84
CA ASN A 205 -7.26 14.08 -14.61
C ASN A 205 -6.32 13.85 -13.41
N ALA A 206 -5.29 13.02 -13.57
CA ALA A 206 -4.27 12.82 -12.53
C ALA A 206 -3.53 14.12 -12.22
N ARG A 207 -3.23 14.93 -13.23
CA ARG A 207 -2.59 16.23 -13.07
C ARG A 207 -3.49 17.21 -12.31
N ALA A 208 -4.77 17.27 -12.64
CA ALA A 208 -5.72 18.13 -11.95
C ALA A 208 -5.86 17.75 -10.46
N THR A 209 -5.89 16.46 -10.15
CA THR A 209 -6.05 15.96 -8.78
C THR A 209 -4.79 16.13 -7.92
N TYR A 210 -3.64 15.70 -8.43
CA TYR A 210 -2.41 15.59 -7.63
C TYR A 210 -1.39 16.68 -7.87
N PHE A 211 -1.49 17.42 -8.98
CA PHE A 211 -0.43 18.30 -9.47
C PHE A 211 -0.94 19.63 -10.02
N ALA A 212 -2.13 20.07 -9.63
CA ALA A 212 -2.74 21.33 -10.13
C ALA A 212 -1.83 22.54 -9.94
N ASN A 213 -1.10 22.59 -8.82
CA ASN A 213 -0.13 23.65 -8.49
C ASN A 213 1.33 23.14 -8.48
N GLY A 214 1.60 22.04 -9.19
CA GLY A 214 2.86 21.30 -9.09
C GLY A 214 2.78 20.18 -8.05
N ALA A 215 3.88 19.47 -7.83
CA ALA A 215 3.89 18.45 -6.78
C ALA A 215 3.90 19.11 -5.39
N PRO A 216 3.06 18.66 -4.45
CA PRO A 216 2.98 19.27 -3.13
C PRO A 216 4.29 19.12 -2.36
N GLU A 217 4.61 20.12 -1.54
CA GLU A 217 5.79 20.13 -0.68
C GLU A 217 5.53 19.44 0.68
N ALA A 218 6.61 19.11 1.38
CA ALA A 218 6.52 18.55 2.72
C ALA A 218 5.85 19.54 3.69
N GLY A 219 4.81 19.09 4.39
CA GLY A 219 4.02 19.93 5.31
C GLY A 219 2.88 20.67 4.64
N GLU A 220 2.81 20.69 3.32
CA GLU A 220 1.68 21.29 2.59
C GLU A 220 0.40 20.48 2.86
N MET A 221 -0.73 21.20 2.99
CA MET A 221 -2.04 20.57 3.19
C MET A 221 -2.61 20.09 1.86
N PHE A 222 -2.69 18.78 1.71
CA PHE A 222 -3.29 18.14 0.52
C PHE A 222 -4.73 17.72 0.80
N ARG A 223 -5.60 17.90 -0.17
CA ARG A 223 -7.01 17.50 -0.16
C ARG A 223 -7.36 16.76 -1.44
N ASN A 224 -8.27 15.82 -1.33
CA ASN A 224 -8.86 15.13 -2.47
C ASN A 224 -10.28 14.71 -2.07
N PRO A 225 -11.26 15.65 -2.16
CA PRO A 225 -12.64 15.42 -1.71
C PRO A 225 -13.49 14.57 -2.67
N ASP A 226 -13.02 14.29 -3.90
CA ASP A 226 -13.75 13.62 -5.00
C ASP A 226 -13.74 12.08 -4.91
#